data_3cb8413b4e9e0cb954c0d5fa87cec3a6
#
_entry.id   3cb8413b4e9e0cb954c0d5fa87cec3a6
#
_cell.length_a   1.000
_cell.length_b   1.000
_cell.length_c   1.000
_cell.angle_alpha   90.00
_cell.angle_beta   90.00
_cell.angle_gamma   90.00
#
_symmetry.space_group_name_H-M   'P 1'
#
loop_
_entity.id
_entity.type
_entity.pdbx_description
1 polymer ?
#
loop_
_entity_poly.entity_id
_entity_poly.type
_entity_poly.pdbx_seq_one_letter_code
_entity_poly.pdbx_strand_id
1 'polypeptide(L)'
;MTFNWRQLALYGIIAAAGIAAPFVFPAYTLQITVMWVMILFAVTWDILGGQMGYNSLGNIFFFGVGMYTSAIVQIGLVYDVAKYASPVGGIKAEFTPEQYFTGLVLGFIAAALVCVVFAVILAYIVFGLRGPYFAIGTLGVTLSAGELTGAWEYVGGGGGIPMPVFPGEPDDRSV
;
A
#
# COMPACT_ATOMS: atom_id res chain seq x y z
N MET A 1 -28.08 15.73 -9.56
CA MET A 1 -27.41 14.48 -10.01
C MET A 1 -28.49 13.42 -10.18
N THR A 2 -28.83 13.03 -11.40
CA THR A 2 -29.77 11.95 -11.66
C THR A 2 -29.03 10.63 -11.39
N PHE A 3 -29.46 9.93 -10.37
CA PHE A 3 -28.89 8.64 -9.97
C PHE A 3 -29.19 7.62 -11.07
N ASN A 4 -28.16 7.18 -11.77
CA ASN A 4 -28.31 6.30 -12.91
C ASN A 4 -28.14 4.83 -12.47
N TRP A 5 -29.25 4.13 -12.22
CA TRP A 5 -29.28 2.74 -11.78
C TRP A 5 -28.50 1.79 -12.71
N ARG A 6 -28.44 2.09 -14.00
CA ARG A 6 -27.68 1.29 -14.97
C ARG A 6 -26.16 1.35 -14.71
N GLN A 7 -25.65 2.53 -14.34
CA GLN A 7 -24.24 2.70 -14.00
C GLN A 7 -23.90 1.98 -12.69
N LEU A 8 -24.77 2.09 -11.69
CA LEU A 8 -24.58 1.38 -10.42
C LEU A 8 -24.57 -0.14 -10.61
N ALA A 9 -25.51 -0.66 -11.42
CA ALA A 9 -25.56 -2.08 -11.74
C ALA A 9 -24.28 -2.53 -12.48
N LEU A 10 -23.77 -1.74 -13.44
CA LEU A 10 -22.54 -2.03 -14.15
C LEU A 10 -21.33 -2.09 -13.20
N TYR A 11 -21.17 -1.11 -12.31
CA TYR A 11 -20.09 -1.11 -11.33
C TYR A 11 -20.22 -2.28 -10.35
N GLY A 12 -21.45 -2.62 -9.94
CA GLY A 12 -21.71 -3.79 -9.10
C GLY A 12 -21.32 -5.11 -9.77
N ILE A 13 -21.62 -5.26 -11.07
CA ILE A 13 -21.22 -6.44 -11.86
C ILE A 13 -19.71 -6.54 -11.98
N ILE A 14 -19.02 -5.41 -12.28
CA ILE A 14 -17.55 -5.38 -12.39
C ILE A 14 -16.91 -5.75 -11.04
N ALA A 15 -17.41 -5.18 -9.95
CA ALA A 15 -16.90 -5.49 -8.61
C ALA A 15 -17.13 -6.96 -8.25
N ALA A 16 -18.32 -7.48 -8.50
CA ALA A 16 -18.66 -8.90 -8.25
C ALA A 16 -17.79 -9.85 -9.08
N ALA A 17 -17.60 -9.54 -10.37
CA ALA A 17 -16.73 -10.33 -11.24
C ALA A 17 -15.26 -10.29 -10.75
N GLY A 18 -14.77 -9.15 -10.30
CA GLY A 18 -13.41 -9.02 -9.77
C GLY A 18 -13.21 -9.77 -8.45
N ILE A 19 -14.21 -9.81 -7.58
CA ILE A 19 -14.17 -10.58 -6.32
C ILE A 19 -14.25 -12.09 -6.61
N ALA A 20 -15.03 -12.49 -7.61
CA ALA A 20 -15.17 -13.89 -8.00
C ALA A 20 -13.96 -14.44 -8.78
N ALA A 21 -13.23 -13.56 -9.48
CA ALA A 21 -12.14 -13.95 -10.36
C ALA A 21 -11.04 -14.82 -9.70
N PRO A 22 -10.56 -14.56 -8.47
CA PRO A 22 -9.55 -15.42 -7.83
C PRO A 22 -10.04 -16.85 -7.58
N PHE A 23 -11.35 -17.03 -7.36
CA PHE A 23 -11.94 -18.35 -7.13
C PHE A 23 -12.12 -19.14 -8.42
N VAL A 24 -12.38 -18.44 -9.54
CA VAL A 24 -12.54 -19.06 -10.86
C VAL A 24 -11.20 -19.35 -11.52
N PHE A 25 -10.22 -18.45 -11.32
CA PHE A 25 -8.89 -18.50 -11.92
C PHE A 25 -7.78 -18.44 -10.85
N PRO A 26 -7.59 -19.47 -10.02
CA PRO A 26 -6.61 -19.46 -8.93
C PRO A 26 -5.17 -19.20 -9.40
N ALA A 27 -4.80 -19.69 -10.59
CA ALA A 27 -3.48 -19.49 -11.17
C ALA A 27 -3.15 -18.02 -11.46
N TYR A 28 -4.15 -17.13 -11.52
CA TYR A 28 -3.97 -15.70 -11.82
C TYR A 28 -4.25 -14.80 -10.61
N THR A 29 -4.28 -15.36 -9.39
CA THR A 29 -4.61 -14.60 -8.16
C THR A 29 -3.69 -13.40 -7.97
N LEU A 30 -2.38 -13.56 -8.20
CA LEU A 30 -1.42 -12.45 -8.08
C LEU A 30 -1.71 -11.32 -9.07
N GLN A 31 -1.96 -11.66 -10.34
CA GLN A 31 -2.27 -10.68 -11.38
C GLN A 31 -3.57 -9.93 -11.08
N ILE A 32 -4.59 -10.64 -10.59
CA ILE A 32 -5.88 -10.07 -10.18
C ILE A 32 -5.68 -9.12 -8.98
N THR A 33 -4.84 -9.49 -8.01
CA THR A 33 -4.51 -8.64 -6.87
C THR A 33 -3.81 -7.35 -7.34
N VAL A 34 -2.81 -7.47 -8.21
CA VAL A 34 -2.12 -6.30 -8.79
C VAL A 34 -3.10 -5.41 -9.56
N MET A 35 -4.02 -6.00 -10.34
CA MET A 35 -5.06 -5.25 -11.04
C MET A 35 -5.91 -4.43 -10.07
N TRP A 36 -6.36 -5.00 -8.95
CA TRP A 36 -7.12 -4.29 -7.92
C TRP A 36 -6.34 -3.14 -7.30
N VAL A 37 -5.05 -3.34 -7.01
CA VAL A 37 -4.17 -2.27 -6.51
C VAL A 37 -4.07 -1.14 -7.54
N MET A 38 -3.91 -1.45 -8.83
CA MET A 38 -3.86 -0.45 -9.89
C MET A 38 -5.18 0.32 -10.04
N ILE A 39 -6.33 -0.35 -9.90
CA ILE A 39 -7.64 0.32 -9.88
C ILE A 39 -7.74 1.29 -8.71
N LEU A 40 -7.32 0.90 -7.50
CA LEU A 40 -7.28 1.78 -6.34
C LEU A 40 -6.38 3.00 -6.58
N PHE A 41 -5.20 2.81 -7.17
CA PHE A 41 -4.32 3.92 -7.56
C PHE A 41 -4.99 4.88 -8.54
N ALA A 42 -5.65 4.35 -9.57
CA ALA A 42 -6.36 5.16 -10.56
C ALA A 42 -7.49 5.97 -9.93
N VAL A 43 -8.30 5.37 -9.06
CA VAL A 43 -9.40 6.04 -8.36
C VAL A 43 -8.90 7.12 -7.41
N THR A 44 -7.86 6.83 -6.63
CA THR A 44 -7.28 7.84 -5.71
C THR A 44 -6.65 9.00 -6.46
N TRP A 45 -6.02 8.74 -7.62
CA TRP A 45 -5.48 9.79 -8.47
C TRP A 45 -6.58 10.63 -9.10
N ASP A 46 -7.69 10.02 -9.55
CA ASP A 46 -8.84 10.72 -10.15
C ASP A 46 -9.51 11.68 -9.15
N ILE A 47 -9.60 11.30 -7.88
CA ILE A 47 -10.14 12.19 -6.84
C ILE A 47 -9.33 13.49 -6.76
N LEU A 48 -8.01 13.38 -6.71
CA LEU A 48 -7.13 14.54 -6.55
C LEU A 48 -6.87 15.28 -7.87
N GLY A 49 -6.52 14.54 -8.92
CA GLY A 49 -6.19 15.10 -10.24
C GLY A 49 -7.42 15.43 -11.07
N GLY A 50 -8.38 14.51 -11.15
CA GLY A 50 -9.57 14.67 -11.98
C GLY A 50 -10.60 15.62 -11.38
N GLN A 51 -10.96 15.42 -10.10
CA GLN A 51 -12.05 16.16 -9.48
C GLN A 51 -11.59 17.47 -8.83
N MET A 52 -10.43 17.48 -8.18
CA MET A 52 -9.91 18.67 -7.49
C MET A 52 -8.96 19.50 -8.35
N GLY A 53 -8.52 18.98 -9.50
CA GLY A 53 -7.62 19.69 -10.43
C GLY A 53 -6.16 19.77 -10.00
N TYR A 54 -5.78 19.03 -8.95
CA TYR A 54 -4.39 18.93 -8.47
C TYR A 54 -3.72 17.70 -9.06
N ASN A 55 -2.91 17.89 -10.09
CA ASN A 55 -2.19 16.79 -10.73
C ASN A 55 -1.03 16.32 -9.82
N SER A 56 -1.31 15.34 -8.97
CA SER A 56 -0.34 14.82 -7.99
C SER A 56 0.38 13.58 -8.52
N LEU A 57 1.70 13.55 -8.34
CA LEU A 57 2.54 12.35 -8.54
C LEU A 57 2.97 11.73 -7.19
N GLY A 58 2.34 12.18 -6.09
CA GLY A 58 2.63 11.76 -4.73
C GLY A 58 1.88 10.52 -4.25
N ASN A 59 1.03 9.89 -5.05
CA ASN A 59 0.26 8.72 -4.62
C ASN A 59 1.17 7.55 -4.19
N ILE A 60 2.30 7.36 -4.88
CA ILE A 60 3.30 6.33 -4.56
C ILE A 60 3.91 6.56 -3.18
N PHE A 61 4.13 7.82 -2.78
CA PHE A 61 4.60 8.17 -1.43
C PHE A 61 3.66 7.61 -0.35
N PHE A 62 2.36 7.89 -0.46
CA PHE A 62 1.38 7.41 0.53
C PHE A 62 1.25 5.89 0.54
N PHE A 63 1.35 5.27 -0.62
CA PHE A 63 1.37 3.81 -0.71
C PHE A 63 2.59 3.23 0.02
N GLY A 64 3.78 3.78 -0.23
CA GLY A 64 5.01 3.38 0.47
C GLY A 64 4.91 3.56 1.98
N VAL A 65 4.49 4.75 2.45
CA VAL A 65 4.28 5.04 3.87
C VAL A 65 3.31 4.03 4.50
N GLY A 66 2.20 3.74 3.83
CA GLY A 66 1.21 2.78 4.31
C GLY A 66 1.78 1.36 4.42
N MET A 67 2.49 0.90 3.38
CA MET A 67 3.11 -0.43 3.37
C MET A 67 4.17 -0.59 4.47
N TYR A 68 5.12 0.36 4.56
CA TYR A 68 6.16 0.31 5.59
C TYR A 68 5.58 0.39 7.00
N THR A 69 4.61 1.27 7.25
CA THR A 69 3.96 1.36 8.56
C THR A 69 3.24 0.07 8.91
N SER A 70 2.49 -0.51 7.98
CA SER A 70 1.78 -1.78 8.21
C SER A 70 2.76 -2.91 8.51
N ALA A 71 3.85 -3.02 7.74
CA ALA A 71 4.88 -4.02 7.95
C ALA A 71 5.59 -3.86 9.30
N ILE A 72 6.01 -2.63 9.65
CA ILE A 72 6.67 -2.34 10.93
C ILE A 72 5.78 -2.70 12.11
N VAL A 73 4.49 -2.35 12.06
CA VAL A 73 3.55 -2.68 13.15
C VAL A 73 3.31 -4.18 13.22
N GLN A 74 3.03 -4.84 12.09
CA GLN A 74 2.75 -6.27 12.05
C GLN A 74 3.94 -7.10 12.54
N ILE A 75 5.15 -6.76 12.12
CA ILE A 75 6.36 -7.44 12.55
C ILE A 75 6.71 -7.06 14.00
N GLY A 76 6.66 -5.78 14.32
CA GLY A 76 7.08 -5.23 15.62
C GLY A 76 6.26 -5.71 16.83
N LEU A 77 5.05 -6.25 16.60
CA LEU A 77 4.25 -6.89 17.64
C LEU A 77 4.84 -8.23 18.14
N VAL A 78 5.63 -8.91 17.29
CA VAL A 78 6.09 -10.28 17.56
C VAL A 78 7.60 -10.37 17.53
N TYR A 79 8.26 -9.62 16.64
CA TYR A 79 9.69 -9.68 16.37
C TYR A 79 10.34 -8.30 16.37
N ASP A 80 11.66 -8.27 16.52
CA ASP A 80 12.47 -7.08 16.28
C ASP A 80 12.54 -6.80 14.78
N VAL A 81 12.05 -5.62 14.37
CA VAL A 81 11.95 -5.24 12.96
C VAL A 81 13.30 -5.20 12.26
N ALA A 82 14.33 -4.66 12.94
CA ALA A 82 15.67 -4.56 12.35
C ALA A 82 16.30 -5.93 12.08
N LYS A 83 16.08 -6.88 12.99
CA LYS A 83 16.56 -8.26 12.81
C LYS A 83 15.78 -9.02 11.75
N TYR A 84 14.48 -8.76 11.65
CA TYR A 84 13.64 -9.37 10.64
C TYR A 84 13.98 -8.86 9.23
N ALA A 85 14.21 -7.56 9.09
CA ALA A 85 14.54 -6.93 7.82
C ALA A 85 16.01 -7.11 7.39
N SER A 86 16.87 -7.68 8.25
CA SER A 86 18.29 -7.82 7.96
C SER A 86 18.55 -8.77 6.77
N PRO A 87 19.31 -8.34 5.76
CA PRO A 87 19.65 -9.18 4.60
C PRO A 87 20.62 -10.31 4.96
N VAL A 88 21.32 -10.19 6.10
CA VAL A 88 22.31 -11.19 6.55
C VAL A 88 21.83 -11.82 7.85
N GLY A 89 21.39 -13.07 7.78
CA GLY A 89 20.95 -13.82 8.96
C GLY A 89 19.59 -13.40 9.53
N GLY A 90 18.71 -12.87 8.70
CA GLY A 90 17.34 -12.51 9.09
C GLY A 90 16.61 -13.68 9.76
N ILE A 91 15.73 -13.34 10.70
CA ILE A 91 14.95 -14.35 11.42
C ILE A 91 13.95 -14.97 10.44
N LYS A 92 13.93 -16.30 10.34
CA LYS A 92 12.79 -17.01 9.75
C LYS A 92 11.62 -16.88 10.73
N ALA A 93 10.77 -15.90 10.49
CA ALA A 93 9.66 -15.62 11.37
C ALA A 93 8.46 -16.48 10.94
N GLU A 94 8.01 -17.32 11.86
CA GLU A 94 6.76 -18.05 11.71
C GLU A 94 5.69 -17.34 12.55
N PHE A 95 4.71 -16.74 11.89
CA PHE A 95 3.58 -16.11 12.56
C PHE A 95 2.51 -17.18 12.86
N THR A 96 1.85 -17.09 14.01
CA THR A 96 0.60 -17.81 14.20
C THR A 96 -0.53 -17.10 13.44
N PRO A 97 -1.62 -17.81 13.03
CA PRO A 97 -2.75 -17.17 12.35
C PRO A 97 -3.33 -15.98 13.12
N GLU A 98 -3.41 -16.08 14.46
CA GLU A 98 -3.90 -14.99 15.32
C GLU A 98 -2.96 -13.78 15.29
N GLN A 99 -1.65 -14.01 15.39
CA GLN A 99 -0.64 -12.95 15.32
C GLN A 99 -0.66 -12.26 13.96
N TYR A 100 -0.81 -13.04 12.88
CA TYR A 100 -0.89 -12.50 11.53
C TYR A 100 -2.11 -11.58 11.36
N PHE A 101 -3.31 -12.05 11.70
CA PHE A 101 -4.53 -11.24 11.54
C PHE A 101 -4.57 -10.04 12.48
N THR A 102 -4.16 -10.20 13.74
CA THR A 102 -4.09 -9.09 14.70
C THR A 102 -3.09 -8.04 14.21
N GLY A 103 -1.92 -8.47 13.77
CA GLY A 103 -0.88 -7.59 13.21
C GLY A 103 -1.36 -6.89 11.95
N LEU A 104 -2.06 -7.59 11.06
CA LEU A 104 -2.62 -7.04 9.83
C LEU A 104 -3.64 -5.93 10.14
N VAL A 105 -4.61 -6.17 11.02
CA VAL A 105 -5.65 -5.20 11.38
C VAL A 105 -5.03 -3.97 12.06
N LEU A 106 -4.16 -4.17 13.03
CA LEU A 106 -3.48 -3.06 13.71
C LEU A 106 -2.54 -2.32 12.77
N GLY A 107 -1.85 -3.02 11.87
CA GLY A 107 -1.02 -2.46 10.83
C GLY A 107 -1.81 -1.55 9.88
N PHE A 108 -3.00 -1.97 9.44
CA PHE A 108 -3.87 -1.15 8.60
C PHE A 108 -4.36 0.12 9.32
N ILE A 109 -4.78 0.00 10.58
CA ILE A 109 -5.21 1.16 11.37
C ILE A 109 -4.06 2.15 11.56
N ALA A 110 -2.88 1.65 11.92
CA ALA A 110 -1.69 2.48 12.08
C ALA A 110 -1.27 3.14 10.75
N ALA A 111 -1.28 2.38 9.66
CA ALA A 111 -0.98 2.91 8.31
C ALA A 111 -1.94 4.04 7.93
N ALA A 112 -3.24 3.88 8.17
CA ALA A 112 -4.23 4.92 7.90
C ALA A 112 -3.96 6.19 8.73
N LEU A 113 -3.70 6.06 10.03
CA LEU A 113 -3.39 7.20 10.90
C LEU A 113 -2.11 7.92 10.48
N VAL A 114 -1.04 7.18 10.21
CA VAL A 114 0.25 7.75 9.77
C VAL A 114 0.10 8.43 8.41
N CYS A 115 -0.61 7.82 7.46
CA CYS A 115 -0.89 8.45 6.17
C CYS A 115 -1.67 9.76 6.31
N VAL A 116 -2.66 9.84 7.22
CA VAL A 116 -3.38 11.09 7.49
C VAL A 116 -2.45 12.16 8.05
N VAL A 117 -1.56 11.81 9.00
CA VAL A 117 -0.58 12.76 9.54
C VAL A 117 0.33 13.29 8.43
N PHE A 118 0.89 12.41 7.59
CA PHE A 118 1.71 12.83 6.46
C PHE A 118 0.92 13.64 5.43
N ALA A 119 -0.35 13.31 5.19
CA ALA A 119 -1.21 14.07 4.29
C ALA A 119 -1.40 15.51 4.78
N VAL A 120 -1.63 15.72 6.09
CA VAL A 120 -1.75 17.06 6.67
C VAL A 120 -0.45 17.85 6.55
N ILE A 121 0.69 17.22 6.87
CA ILE A 121 2.01 17.87 6.76
C ILE A 121 2.30 18.26 5.31
N LEU A 122 2.11 17.33 4.37
CA LEU A 122 2.36 17.59 2.95
C LEU A 122 1.38 18.60 2.38
N ALA A 123 0.12 18.58 2.79
CA ALA A 123 -0.86 19.58 2.39
C ALA A 123 -0.39 20.98 2.78
N TYR A 124 0.08 21.16 4.00
CA TYR A 124 0.60 22.45 4.46
C TYR A 124 1.79 22.96 3.64
N ILE A 125 2.67 22.05 3.23
CA ILE A 125 3.88 22.39 2.47
C ILE A 125 3.57 22.60 0.98
N VAL A 126 2.74 21.73 0.39
CA VAL A 126 2.63 21.59 -1.07
C VAL A 126 1.43 22.33 -1.66
N PHE A 127 0.34 22.57 -0.90
CA PHE A 127 -0.84 23.28 -1.44
C PHE A 127 -0.60 24.78 -1.76
N GLY A 128 0.53 25.35 -1.37
CA GLY A 128 0.98 26.65 -1.87
C GLY A 128 1.39 26.65 -3.34
N LEU A 129 1.71 25.46 -3.90
CA LEU A 129 2.11 25.28 -5.28
C LEU A 129 0.88 25.12 -6.18
N ARG A 130 0.96 25.65 -7.41
CA ARG A 130 -0.15 25.61 -8.38
C ARG A 130 0.31 25.00 -9.70
N GLY A 131 -0.63 24.32 -10.38
CA GLY A 131 -0.41 23.75 -11.70
C GLY A 131 0.77 22.76 -11.75
N PRO A 132 1.69 22.89 -12.71
CA PRO A 132 2.83 21.97 -12.88
C PRO A 132 3.77 21.90 -11.68
N TYR A 133 3.90 23.00 -10.92
CA TYR A 133 4.78 23.04 -9.75
C TYR A 133 4.29 22.11 -8.63
N PHE A 134 2.98 21.92 -8.51
CA PHE A 134 2.41 20.94 -7.58
C PHE A 134 2.81 19.51 -7.95
N ALA A 135 2.76 19.16 -9.24
CA ALA A 135 3.18 17.84 -9.72
C ALA A 135 4.68 17.59 -9.46
N ILE A 136 5.53 18.58 -9.75
CA ILE A 136 6.98 18.50 -9.52
C ILE A 136 7.29 18.41 -8.02
N GLY A 137 6.61 19.19 -7.18
CA GLY A 137 6.77 19.15 -5.73
C GLY A 137 6.40 17.80 -5.14
N THR A 138 5.27 17.22 -5.54
CA THR A 138 4.83 15.89 -5.07
C THR A 138 5.73 14.77 -5.58
N LEU A 139 6.28 14.88 -6.79
CA LEU A 139 7.28 13.96 -7.31
C LEU A 139 8.59 14.04 -6.51
N GLY A 140 9.07 15.26 -6.21
CA GLY A 140 10.25 15.47 -5.39
C GLY A 140 10.14 14.84 -4.01
N VAL A 141 9.00 15.02 -3.34
CA VAL A 141 8.72 14.36 -2.04
C VAL A 141 8.79 12.84 -2.17
N THR A 142 8.18 12.29 -3.23
CA THR A 142 8.16 10.84 -3.45
C THR A 142 9.57 10.27 -3.63
N LEU A 143 10.38 10.90 -4.47
CA LEU A 143 11.76 10.47 -4.72
C LEU A 143 12.62 10.59 -3.47
N SER A 144 12.54 11.73 -2.76
CA SER A 144 13.29 11.96 -1.52
C SER A 144 12.93 10.94 -0.44
N ALA A 145 11.65 10.59 -0.30
CA ALA A 145 11.21 9.57 0.64
C ALA A 145 11.75 8.18 0.26
N GLY A 146 11.79 7.85 -1.03
CA GLY A 146 12.38 6.61 -1.52
C GLY A 146 13.87 6.49 -1.15
N GLU A 147 14.66 7.54 -1.39
CA GLU A 147 16.08 7.59 -1.04
C GLU A 147 16.30 7.49 0.48
N LEU A 148 15.50 8.21 1.28
CA LEU A 148 15.58 8.13 2.74
C LEU A 148 15.26 6.73 3.26
N THR A 149 14.23 6.09 2.70
CA THR A 149 13.84 4.72 3.08
C THR A 149 14.91 3.71 2.66
N GLY A 150 15.50 3.89 1.47
CA GLY A 150 16.60 3.06 0.98
C GLY A 150 17.88 3.17 1.82
N ALA A 151 18.11 4.30 2.47
CA ALA A 151 19.22 4.50 3.40
C ALA A 151 18.92 4.04 4.84
N TRP A 152 17.65 3.70 5.16
CA TRP A 152 17.22 3.38 6.52
C TRP A 152 17.38 1.88 6.82
N GLU A 153 18.48 1.51 7.44
CA GLU A 153 18.83 0.11 7.75
C GLU A 153 17.80 -0.60 8.64
N TYR A 154 17.08 0.12 9.50
CA TYR A 154 16.04 -0.43 10.37
C TYR A 154 14.92 -1.16 9.59
N VAL A 155 14.65 -0.73 8.38
CA VAL A 155 13.63 -1.32 7.50
C VAL A 155 14.25 -2.11 6.33
N GLY A 156 15.50 -2.55 6.47
CA GLY A 156 16.20 -3.35 5.48
C GLY A 156 16.92 -2.54 4.38
N GLY A 157 16.97 -1.20 4.51
CA GLY A 157 17.67 -0.34 3.57
C GLY A 157 17.22 -0.54 2.13
N GLY A 158 18.16 -0.61 1.22
CA GLY A 158 17.88 -0.82 -0.22
C GLY A 158 17.24 -2.16 -0.58
N GLY A 159 17.26 -3.16 0.32
CA GLY A 159 16.57 -4.45 0.15
C GLY A 159 15.08 -4.38 0.51
N GLY A 160 14.67 -3.37 1.27
CA GLY A 160 13.31 -3.23 1.79
C GLY A 160 12.97 -4.21 2.89
N ILE A 161 11.76 -4.07 3.44
CA ILE A 161 11.24 -4.96 4.48
C ILE A 161 10.33 -6.02 3.83
N PRO A 162 10.62 -7.33 4.00
CA PRO A 162 9.73 -8.36 3.49
C PRO A 162 8.42 -8.36 4.28
N MET A 163 7.29 -8.44 3.57
CA MET A 163 5.98 -8.52 4.23
C MET A 163 5.78 -9.90 4.87
N PRO A 164 5.18 -9.95 6.08
CA PRO A 164 4.80 -11.22 6.68
C PRO A 164 3.87 -12.04 5.77
N VAL A 165 4.15 -13.34 5.69
CA VAL A 165 3.34 -14.27 4.91
C VAL A 165 2.36 -14.98 5.84
N PHE A 166 1.16 -15.27 5.36
CA PHE A 166 0.17 -16.02 6.13
C PHE A 166 0.70 -17.41 6.46
N PRO A 167 0.66 -17.84 7.73
CA PRO A 167 1.09 -19.19 8.12
C PRO A 167 0.07 -20.20 7.57
N GLY A 168 0.46 -20.89 6.52
CA GLY A 168 -0.29 -21.95 5.89
C GLY A 168 0.67 -23.02 5.41
N GLU A 169 0.19 -24.24 5.15
CA GLU A 169 0.99 -25.20 4.42
C GLU A 169 1.54 -24.56 3.16
N PRO A 170 2.81 -24.78 2.80
CA PRO A 170 3.33 -24.31 1.53
C PRO A 170 2.43 -24.90 0.45
N ASP A 171 1.54 -24.08 -0.05
CA ASP A 171 0.65 -24.47 -1.12
C ASP A 171 1.56 -24.84 -2.30
N ASP A 172 1.41 -26.05 -2.79
CA ASP A 172 2.15 -26.62 -3.93
C ASP A 172 1.98 -25.80 -5.22
N ARG A 173 1.46 -24.58 -5.09
CA ARG A 173 1.20 -23.57 -6.13
C ARG A 173 2.35 -22.59 -6.34
N SER A 174 3.48 -22.77 -5.67
CA SER A 174 4.68 -21.91 -5.78
C SER A 174 5.77 -22.51 -6.67
N VAL A 175 5.43 -23.45 -7.54
CA VAL A 175 6.32 -23.98 -8.59
C VAL A 175 5.89 -23.48 -9.95
#